data_df8531bb303177bfd5b05e0ef65342e5
#
_entry.id   df8531bb303177bfd5b05e0ef65342e5
#
_cell.length_a   1.000
_cell.length_b   1.000
_cell.length_c   1.000
_cell.angle_alpha   90.00
_cell.angle_beta   90.00
_cell.angle_gamma   90.00
#
_symmetry.space_group_name_H-M   'P 1'
#
loop_
_entity.id
_entity.type
_entity.pdbx_description
1 polymer ?
#
loop_
_entity_poly.entity_id
_entity_poly.type
_entity_poly.pdbx_seq_one_letter_code
_entity_poly.pdbx_strand_id
1 'polypeptide(L)'
;MLVQRTTTKTPIATPLKTNIKNTKNESFRTILKRRTRSARISSSSAINKSVKVEMTTSGGGDAPSQNATIFWDLDDCLYKNDWTVANLLTERIEEFTVGKLGLKPGYAYDLYKKYGTCLKGMMVEKILDEKSVDEYLLWAHDVPLEKHIGRDEKLRDVLLKVKAEGFPMYIFTASARHHAEKCLELLGISDMFIDIIDVRAVEWATKHDEEAYERAMAIAGVKERERCVFIDDSTSNIKIAKKMGWHTILCGTKGRDCGSVLVCAEANHIIETAHEFSAEKHVPPFALAAEQPSK
;
A
#
# COMPACT_ATOMS: atom_id res chain seq x y z
N MET A 1 -70.83 13.03 9.71
CA MET A 1 -70.66 11.92 8.78
C MET A 1 -69.24 11.34 9.05
N LEU A 2 -69.17 10.29 9.90
CA LEU A 2 -67.93 9.63 10.31
C LEU A 2 -67.54 8.62 9.22
N VAL A 3 -66.32 8.69 8.70
CA VAL A 3 -65.73 7.67 7.83
C VAL A 3 -64.76 6.84 8.66
N GLN A 4 -65.09 5.59 8.92
CA GLN A 4 -64.28 4.59 9.57
C GLN A 4 -63.17 4.13 8.60
N ARG A 5 -61.90 4.21 9.02
CA ARG A 5 -60.76 3.57 8.33
C ARG A 5 -60.55 2.18 8.91
N THR A 6 -60.74 1.16 8.10
CA THR A 6 -60.40 -0.23 8.38
C THR A 6 -58.91 -0.46 8.12
N THR A 7 -58.19 -0.89 9.17
CA THR A 7 -56.79 -1.31 9.10
C THR A 7 -56.75 -2.82 8.82
N THR A 8 -56.24 -3.20 7.65
CA THR A 8 -55.91 -4.61 7.30
C THR A 8 -54.50 -4.92 7.81
N LYS A 9 -54.40 -5.89 8.71
CA LYS A 9 -53.12 -6.47 9.17
C LYS A 9 -52.61 -7.47 8.15
N THR A 10 -51.39 -7.24 7.64
CA THR A 10 -50.64 -8.21 6.85
C THR A 10 -49.94 -9.23 7.77
N PRO A 11 -49.92 -10.53 7.48
CA PRO A 11 -49.27 -11.52 8.34
C PRO A 11 -47.76 -11.50 8.20
N ILE A 12 -47.06 -11.60 9.34
CA ILE A 12 -45.61 -11.70 9.48
C ILE A 12 -45.15 -13.07 9.00
N ALA A 13 -44.30 -13.10 8.01
CA ALA A 13 -43.65 -14.30 7.53
C ALA A 13 -42.52 -14.77 8.47
N THR A 14 -42.58 -16.02 8.88
CA THR A 14 -41.61 -16.72 9.72
C THR A 14 -40.30 -16.97 8.90
N PRO A 15 -39.11 -16.77 9.46
CA PRO A 15 -37.88 -17.02 8.73
C PRO A 15 -37.60 -18.54 8.59
N LEU A 16 -37.37 -18.98 7.36
CA LEU A 16 -36.86 -20.33 7.06
C LEU A 16 -35.44 -20.49 7.62
N LYS A 17 -35.25 -21.51 8.47
CA LYS A 17 -33.94 -21.99 8.90
C LYS A 17 -33.28 -22.74 7.72
N THR A 18 -32.33 -22.12 7.04
CA THR A 18 -31.45 -22.80 6.08
C THR A 18 -30.26 -23.41 6.83
N ASN A 19 -30.27 -24.76 6.90
CA ASN A 19 -29.12 -25.54 7.33
C ASN A 19 -28.02 -25.49 6.24
N ILE A 20 -27.04 -24.63 6.38
CA ILE A 20 -25.85 -24.65 5.53
C ILE A 20 -24.87 -25.65 6.16
N LYS A 21 -24.80 -26.85 5.57
CA LYS A 21 -23.82 -27.88 5.92
C LYS A 21 -22.41 -27.40 5.56
N ASN A 22 -21.54 -27.48 6.54
CA ASN A 22 -20.12 -27.18 6.56
C ASN A 22 -19.33 -28.14 5.64
N THR A 23 -19.27 -27.91 4.34
CA THR A 23 -18.51 -28.73 3.39
C THR A 23 -17.26 -28.08 2.80
N LYS A 24 -16.89 -26.87 3.24
CA LYS A 24 -15.70 -26.14 2.70
C LYS A 24 -14.41 -26.29 3.53
N ASN A 25 -14.44 -26.91 4.70
CA ASN A 25 -13.25 -26.98 5.57
C ASN A 25 -12.28 -28.13 5.28
N GLU A 26 -12.63 -29.11 4.42
CA GLU A 26 -11.72 -30.23 4.10
C GLU A 26 -10.75 -29.95 2.96
N SER A 27 -11.10 -29.04 2.04
CA SER A 27 -10.26 -28.69 0.87
C SER A 27 -8.97 -27.96 1.29
N PHE A 28 -9.04 -27.09 2.30
CA PHE A 28 -7.89 -26.26 2.73
C PHE A 28 -6.79 -27.05 3.45
N ARG A 29 -7.17 -28.05 4.27
CA ARG A 29 -6.18 -28.92 4.92
C ARG A 29 -5.37 -29.77 3.95
N THR A 30 -5.94 -30.11 2.80
CA THR A 30 -5.29 -30.92 1.76
C THR A 30 -4.28 -30.08 0.93
N ILE A 31 -4.54 -28.81 0.70
CA ILE A 31 -3.64 -27.91 -0.04
C ILE A 31 -2.40 -27.55 0.77
N LEU A 32 -2.54 -27.30 2.08
CA LEU A 32 -1.37 -27.04 2.96
C LEU A 32 -0.46 -28.28 3.10
N LYS A 33 -1.04 -29.50 3.14
CA LYS A 33 -0.23 -30.73 3.23
C LYS A 33 0.53 -31.08 1.95
N ARG A 34 0.10 -30.57 0.77
CA ARG A 34 0.84 -30.79 -0.49
C ARG A 34 2.03 -29.85 -0.66
N ARG A 35 2.00 -28.62 -0.12
CA ARG A 35 3.13 -27.66 -0.19
C ARG A 35 4.29 -28.02 0.74
N THR A 36 4.06 -28.69 1.85
CA THR A 36 5.12 -29.10 2.79
C THR A 36 5.83 -30.41 2.39
N ARG A 37 5.36 -31.14 1.37
CA ARG A 37 6.00 -32.39 0.91
C ARG A 37 6.98 -32.22 -0.25
N SER A 38 7.03 -31.06 -0.91
CA SER A 38 7.94 -30.81 -2.05
C SER A 38 9.30 -30.19 -1.67
N ALA A 39 9.54 -29.92 -0.38
CA ALA A 39 10.79 -29.31 0.09
C ALA A 39 11.71 -30.28 0.86
N ARG A 40 11.58 -31.57 0.65
CA ARG A 40 12.52 -32.57 1.20
C ARG A 40 12.92 -33.57 0.14
N ILE A 41 13.90 -33.24 -0.68
CA ILE A 41 14.86 -34.16 -1.35
C ILE A 41 15.96 -33.26 -1.91
N SER A 42 17.10 -33.26 -1.32
CA SER A 42 18.46 -33.58 -1.75
C SER A 42 19.48 -32.80 -0.93
N SER A 43 19.92 -33.44 0.15
CA SER A 43 21.22 -33.18 0.72
C SER A 43 22.11 -34.34 0.27
N SER A 44 22.96 -34.11 -0.70
CA SER A 44 24.14 -34.96 -0.94
C SER A 44 25.37 -34.08 -1.05
N SER A 45 26.31 -34.42 -0.22
CA SER A 45 27.66 -33.95 -0.03
C SER A 45 28.44 -33.73 -1.33
N ALA A 46 29.10 -32.58 -1.48
CA ALA A 46 30.37 -32.48 -2.18
C ALA A 46 31.17 -31.24 -1.76
N ILE A 47 32.22 -31.50 -1.00
CA ILE A 47 33.59 -30.96 -1.12
C ILE A 47 33.78 -29.43 -1.11
N ASN A 48 34.30 -28.96 0.03
CA ASN A 48 35.08 -27.75 0.21
C ASN A 48 36.09 -27.52 -0.92
N LYS A 49 35.92 -26.42 -1.65
CA LYS A 49 37.04 -25.66 -2.25
C LYS A 49 36.84 -24.21 -1.85
N SER A 50 37.66 -23.78 -0.89
CA SER A 50 37.83 -22.38 -0.53
C SER A 50 38.36 -21.60 -1.72
N VAL A 51 37.48 -20.84 -2.39
CA VAL A 51 37.90 -19.77 -3.30
C VAL A 51 37.96 -18.52 -2.41
N LYS A 52 39.17 -18.06 -2.11
CA LYS A 52 39.42 -16.70 -1.64
C LYS A 52 38.97 -15.74 -2.75
N VAL A 53 37.78 -15.17 -2.59
CA VAL A 53 37.41 -13.98 -3.32
C VAL A 53 38.10 -12.82 -2.59
N GLU A 54 39.13 -12.29 -3.17
CA GLU A 54 39.67 -10.98 -2.76
C GLU A 54 38.55 -9.95 -2.99
N MET A 55 37.94 -9.50 -1.91
CA MET A 55 37.11 -8.32 -1.93
C MET A 55 38.03 -7.11 -2.24
N THR A 56 38.09 -6.75 -3.50
CA THR A 56 38.52 -5.39 -3.86
C THR A 56 37.42 -4.47 -3.34
N THR A 57 37.68 -3.86 -2.21
CA THR A 57 36.95 -2.71 -1.70
C THR A 57 37.19 -1.53 -2.64
N SER A 58 36.46 -1.46 -3.74
CA SER A 58 36.23 -0.20 -4.42
C SER A 58 35.24 0.56 -3.54
N GLY A 59 35.79 1.36 -2.62
CA GLY A 59 35.02 2.34 -1.84
C GLY A 59 34.51 3.44 -2.75
N GLY A 60 33.43 3.16 -3.46
CA GLY A 60 32.53 4.16 -4.01
C GLY A 60 31.41 4.32 -3.01
N GLY A 61 31.61 5.13 -2.00
CA GLY A 61 30.51 5.73 -1.28
C GLY A 61 29.78 6.60 -2.31
N ASP A 62 28.60 6.13 -2.78
CA ASP A 62 27.74 6.98 -3.58
C ASP A 62 27.49 8.26 -2.76
N ALA A 63 27.96 9.37 -3.30
CA ALA A 63 27.63 10.68 -2.72
C ALA A 63 26.11 10.76 -2.65
N PRO A 64 25.53 11.24 -1.54
CA PRO A 64 24.08 11.32 -1.40
C PRO A 64 23.54 12.03 -2.65
N SER A 65 22.53 11.42 -3.29
CA SER A 65 21.91 11.98 -4.48
C SER A 65 21.56 13.45 -4.22
N GLN A 66 22.06 14.36 -5.05
CA GLN A 66 21.74 15.78 -4.95
C GLN A 66 20.28 16.06 -5.30
N ASN A 67 19.58 15.07 -5.87
CA ASN A 67 18.20 15.15 -6.28
C ASN A 67 17.24 14.82 -5.12
N ALA A 68 15.98 15.23 -5.28
CA ALA A 68 14.89 14.81 -4.42
C ALA A 68 14.71 13.29 -4.45
N THR A 69 14.20 12.73 -3.37
CA THR A 69 13.71 11.36 -3.31
C THR A 69 12.21 11.34 -3.47
N ILE A 70 11.71 10.51 -4.38
CA ILE A 70 10.30 10.43 -4.71
C ILE A 70 9.69 9.19 -4.07
N PHE A 71 8.65 9.41 -3.26
CA PHE A 71 7.86 8.36 -2.60
C PHE A 71 6.51 8.27 -3.29
N TRP A 72 6.24 7.12 -3.87
CA TRP A 72 5.00 6.84 -4.56
C TRP A 72 4.08 5.98 -3.71
N ASP A 73 2.85 6.39 -3.54
CA ASP A 73 1.82 5.45 -3.16
C ASP A 73 1.54 4.47 -4.31
N LEU A 74 0.96 3.32 -3.98
CA LEU A 74 0.72 2.23 -4.92
C LEU A 74 -0.73 2.17 -5.36
N ASP A 75 -1.60 1.81 -4.40
CA ASP A 75 -2.99 1.48 -4.67
C ASP A 75 -3.79 2.73 -5.02
N ASP A 76 -4.55 2.69 -6.14
CA ASP A 76 -5.29 3.84 -6.69
C ASP A 76 -4.42 5.06 -7.05
N CYS A 77 -3.08 4.96 -6.99
CA CYS A 77 -2.11 5.97 -7.37
C CYS A 77 -1.33 5.59 -8.63
N LEU A 78 -0.47 4.53 -8.57
CA LEU A 78 0.28 4.04 -9.72
C LEU A 78 -0.60 3.33 -10.75
N TYR A 79 -1.74 2.82 -10.34
CA TYR A 79 -2.76 2.28 -11.22
C TYR A 79 -4.15 2.73 -10.78
N LYS A 80 -5.05 2.90 -11.73
CA LYS A 80 -6.44 3.25 -11.47
C LYS A 80 -7.37 2.29 -12.20
N ASN A 81 -8.33 1.76 -11.48
CA ASN A 81 -9.33 0.86 -12.00
C ASN A 81 -10.70 1.08 -11.32
N ASP A 82 -11.06 2.33 -11.15
CA ASP A 82 -12.32 2.77 -10.53
C ASP A 82 -12.51 2.16 -9.12
N TRP A 83 -11.42 2.12 -8.34
CA TRP A 83 -11.35 1.53 -6.98
C TRP A 83 -11.72 0.04 -6.93
N THR A 84 -11.67 -0.67 -8.05
CA THR A 84 -12.05 -2.09 -8.11
C THR A 84 -11.18 -2.93 -7.18
N VAL A 85 -9.85 -2.75 -7.20
CA VAL A 85 -8.94 -3.49 -6.30
C VAL A 85 -9.16 -3.08 -4.85
N ALA A 86 -9.29 -1.79 -4.56
CA ALA A 86 -9.56 -1.30 -3.21
C ALA A 86 -10.89 -1.84 -2.64
N ASN A 87 -11.92 -2.02 -3.47
CA ASN A 87 -13.16 -2.65 -3.06
C ASN A 87 -12.99 -4.13 -2.73
N LEU A 88 -12.25 -4.87 -3.58
CA LEU A 88 -11.91 -6.27 -3.32
C LEU A 88 -11.11 -6.44 -2.01
N LEU A 89 -10.12 -5.59 -1.77
CA LEU A 89 -9.38 -5.58 -0.49
C LEU A 89 -10.31 -5.31 0.69
N THR A 90 -11.23 -4.35 0.55
CA THR A 90 -12.21 -4.03 1.60
C THR A 90 -13.14 -5.22 1.90
N GLU A 91 -13.62 -5.91 0.86
CA GLU A 91 -14.44 -7.13 1.01
C GLU A 91 -13.66 -8.24 1.73
N ARG A 92 -12.39 -8.46 1.37
CA ARG A 92 -11.53 -9.45 2.03
C ARG A 92 -11.28 -9.12 3.50
N ILE A 93 -11.06 -7.83 3.82
CA ILE A 93 -10.90 -7.34 5.19
C ILE A 93 -12.19 -7.58 5.99
N GLU A 94 -13.34 -7.25 5.42
CA GLU A 94 -14.64 -7.47 6.07
C GLU A 94 -14.92 -8.97 6.28
N GLU A 95 -14.62 -9.81 5.29
CA GLU A 95 -14.73 -11.28 5.44
C GLU A 95 -13.85 -11.81 6.58
N PHE A 96 -12.64 -11.28 6.75
CA PHE A 96 -11.77 -11.69 7.85
C PHE A 96 -12.32 -11.23 9.20
N THR A 97 -12.67 -9.96 9.31
CA THR A 97 -13.09 -9.37 10.58
C THR A 97 -14.43 -9.92 11.05
N VAL A 98 -15.40 -10.10 10.16
CA VAL A 98 -16.70 -10.68 10.50
C VAL A 98 -16.65 -12.20 10.60
N GLY A 99 -16.06 -12.85 9.58
CA GLY A 99 -16.10 -14.33 9.45
C GLY A 99 -15.13 -15.05 10.37
N LYS A 100 -13.93 -14.51 10.58
CA LYS A 100 -12.91 -15.16 11.43
C LYS A 100 -12.87 -14.61 12.84
N LEU A 101 -12.98 -13.29 13.00
CA LEU A 101 -12.89 -12.65 14.31
C LEU A 101 -14.25 -12.43 14.97
N GLY A 102 -15.37 -12.65 14.27
CA GLY A 102 -16.71 -12.47 14.80
C GLY A 102 -17.06 -11.02 15.11
N LEU A 103 -16.39 -10.06 14.47
CA LEU A 103 -16.67 -8.65 14.68
C LEU A 103 -17.99 -8.25 14.01
N LYS A 104 -18.53 -7.12 14.44
CA LYS A 104 -19.75 -6.53 13.90
C LYS A 104 -19.51 -6.08 12.45
N PRO A 105 -20.42 -6.36 11.51
CA PRO A 105 -20.34 -5.82 10.16
C PRO A 105 -20.13 -4.30 10.16
N GLY A 106 -19.20 -3.83 9.31
CA GLY A 106 -18.82 -2.42 9.21
C GLY A 106 -17.80 -1.94 10.24
N TYR A 107 -17.46 -2.77 11.24
CA TYR A 107 -16.48 -2.37 12.26
C TYR A 107 -15.06 -2.20 11.71
N ALA A 108 -14.71 -2.95 10.68
CA ALA A 108 -13.44 -2.78 9.96
C ALA A 108 -13.30 -1.36 9.38
N TYR A 109 -14.38 -0.82 8.83
CA TYR A 109 -14.41 0.57 8.33
C TYR A 109 -14.29 1.60 9.45
N ASP A 110 -14.93 1.37 10.59
CA ASP A 110 -14.81 2.24 11.78
C ASP A 110 -13.35 2.28 12.27
N LEU A 111 -12.66 1.13 12.32
CA LEU A 111 -11.25 1.03 12.66
C LEU A 111 -10.37 1.78 11.65
N TYR A 112 -10.63 1.61 10.36
CA TYR A 112 -9.93 2.35 9.30
C TYR A 112 -10.07 3.86 9.48
N LYS A 113 -11.28 4.35 9.68
CA LYS A 113 -11.55 5.80 9.88
C LYS A 113 -10.85 6.37 11.11
N LYS A 114 -10.77 5.59 12.18
CA LYS A 114 -10.19 6.05 13.45
C LYS A 114 -8.67 5.95 13.50
N TYR A 115 -8.09 4.92 12.88
CA TYR A 115 -6.68 4.58 13.05
C TYR A 115 -5.86 4.62 11.74
N GLY A 116 -6.46 4.98 10.62
CA GLY A 116 -5.83 5.06 9.31
C GLY A 116 -5.78 3.74 8.54
N THR A 117 -5.74 2.59 9.24
CA THR A 117 -5.94 1.25 8.65
C THR A 117 -6.72 0.37 9.61
N CYS A 118 -7.46 -0.61 9.07
CA CYS A 118 -8.13 -1.62 9.87
C CYS A 118 -7.13 -2.42 10.72
N LEU A 119 -5.97 -2.78 10.15
CA LEU A 119 -4.90 -3.50 10.85
C LEU A 119 -4.42 -2.75 12.09
N LYS A 120 -4.05 -1.46 11.93
CA LYS A 120 -3.62 -0.62 13.06
C LYS A 120 -4.69 -0.58 14.15
N GLY A 121 -5.94 -0.39 13.74
CA GLY A 121 -7.07 -0.38 14.68
C GLY A 121 -7.21 -1.68 15.46
N MET A 122 -7.15 -2.82 14.79
CA MET A 122 -7.22 -4.13 15.45
C MET A 122 -6.06 -4.37 16.42
N MET A 123 -4.84 -3.94 16.07
CA MET A 123 -3.68 -4.05 16.96
C MET A 123 -3.82 -3.14 18.19
N VAL A 124 -4.20 -1.87 18.02
CA VAL A 124 -4.39 -0.92 19.12
C VAL A 124 -5.51 -1.37 20.07
N GLU A 125 -6.60 -1.88 19.53
CA GLU A 125 -7.72 -2.39 20.33
C GLU A 125 -7.50 -3.83 20.84
N LYS A 126 -6.30 -4.41 20.59
CA LYS A 126 -5.91 -5.77 21.03
C LYS A 126 -6.84 -6.88 20.52
N ILE A 127 -7.43 -6.66 19.36
CA ILE A 127 -8.27 -7.65 18.65
C ILE A 127 -7.37 -8.65 17.90
N LEU A 128 -6.25 -8.16 17.36
CA LEU A 128 -5.25 -8.94 16.62
C LEU A 128 -3.88 -8.76 17.28
N ASP A 129 -3.18 -9.86 17.51
CA ASP A 129 -1.81 -9.88 18.00
C ASP A 129 -0.82 -9.98 16.81
N GLU A 130 0.47 -9.73 17.06
CA GLU A 130 1.52 -9.78 16.03
C GLU A 130 1.61 -11.15 15.35
N LYS A 131 1.28 -12.25 16.06
CA LYS A 131 1.36 -13.60 15.50
C LYS A 131 0.29 -13.86 14.45
N SER A 132 -0.84 -13.17 14.57
CA SER A 132 -1.99 -13.30 13.67
C SER A 132 -1.95 -12.30 12.51
N VAL A 133 -1.02 -11.32 12.55
CA VAL A 133 -0.89 -10.30 11.50
C VAL A 133 -0.54 -10.92 10.15
N ASP A 134 0.31 -11.94 10.10
CA ASP A 134 0.67 -12.60 8.84
C ASP A 134 -0.54 -13.27 8.17
N GLU A 135 -1.38 -13.93 8.96
CA GLU A 135 -2.61 -14.53 8.46
C GLU A 135 -3.56 -13.47 7.92
N TYR A 136 -3.71 -12.38 8.66
CA TYR A 136 -4.55 -11.25 8.21
C TYR A 136 -4.04 -10.65 6.91
N LEU A 137 -2.74 -10.32 6.82
CA LEU A 137 -2.17 -9.69 5.62
C LEU A 137 -2.27 -10.60 4.39
N LEU A 138 -2.02 -11.90 4.54
CA LEU A 138 -2.19 -12.86 3.46
C LEU A 138 -3.65 -12.98 3.02
N TRP A 139 -4.58 -12.97 3.98
CA TRP A 139 -6.01 -13.03 3.69
C TRP A 139 -6.52 -11.76 3.00
N ALA A 140 -6.20 -10.59 3.56
CA ALA A 140 -6.68 -9.32 3.06
C ALA A 140 -6.21 -9.03 1.62
N HIS A 141 -5.01 -9.50 1.25
CA HIS A 141 -4.43 -9.28 -0.08
C HIS A 141 -4.59 -10.49 -1.04
N ASP A 142 -5.36 -11.51 -0.67
CA ASP A 142 -5.69 -12.64 -1.57
C ASP A 142 -6.82 -12.23 -2.53
N VAL A 143 -6.49 -11.39 -3.48
CA VAL A 143 -7.40 -10.86 -4.53
C VAL A 143 -6.83 -11.16 -5.93
N PRO A 144 -7.69 -11.35 -6.95
CA PRO A 144 -7.25 -11.72 -8.29
C PRO A 144 -6.71 -10.50 -9.09
N LEU A 145 -5.56 -9.95 -8.68
CA LEU A 145 -4.96 -8.73 -9.24
C LEU A 145 -4.77 -8.80 -10.76
N GLU A 146 -4.41 -9.96 -11.30
CA GLU A 146 -4.18 -10.18 -12.74
C GLU A 146 -5.41 -9.97 -13.62
N LYS A 147 -6.60 -9.91 -13.01
CA LYS A 147 -7.85 -9.56 -13.72
C LYS A 147 -8.08 -8.06 -13.82
N HIS A 148 -7.37 -7.28 -13.03
CA HIS A 148 -7.64 -5.85 -12.83
C HIS A 148 -6.43 -4.96 -13.11
N ILE A 149 -5.23 -5.52 -13.03
CA ILE A 149 -3.97 -4.81 -13.28
C ILE A 149 -3.27 -5.51 -14.44
N GLY A 150 -2.86 -4.74 -15.41
CA GLY A 150 -2.08 -5.19 -16.56
C GLY A 150 -0.88 -4.28 -16.82
N ARG A 151 -0.01 -4.72 -17.73
CA ARG A 151 1.20 -3.99 -18.10
C ARG A 151 0.87 -2.58 -18.62
N ASP A 152 1.58 -1.58 -18.11
CA ASP A 152 1.40 -0.16 -18.44
C ASP A 152 2.68 0.46 -18.98
N GLU A 153 2.85 0.40 -20.30
CA GLU A 153 4.04 0.92 -20.98
C GLU A 153 4.13 2.45 -20.89
N LYS A 154 2.99 3.16 -20.84
CA LYS A 154 3.00 4.62 -20.71
C LYS A 154 3.50 5.06 -19.34
N LEU A 155 3.06 4.40 -18.28
CA LEU A 155 3.56 4.63 -16.93
C LEU A 155 5.04 4.28 -16.86
N ARG A 156 5.46 3.15 -17.44
CA ARG A 156 6.85 2.74 -17.51
C ARG A 156 7.72 3.81 -18.16
N ASP A 157 7.28 4.39 -19.30
CA ASP A 157 8.00 5.46 -19.99
C ASP A 157 8.17 6.71 -19.13
N VAL A 158 7.14 7.09 -18.35
CA VAL A 158 7.22 8.20 -17.39
C VAL A 158 8.28 7.91 -16.31
N LEU A 159 8.22 6.72 -15.68
CA LEU A 159 9.14 6.36 -14.60
C LEU A 159 10.58 6.17 -15.12
N LEU A 160 10.78 5.70 -16.35
CA LEU A 160 12.10 5.62 -16.97
C LEU A 160 12.75 7.00 -17.15
N LYS A 161 11.98 8.02 -17.52
CA LYS A 161 12.48 9.41 -17.61
C LYS A 161 12.91 9.91 -16.24
N VAL A 162 12.06 9.74 -15.22
CA VAL A 162 12.37 10.15 -13.83
C VAL A 162 13.64 9.46 -13.33
N LYS A 163 13.78 8.15 -13.61
CA LYS A 163 14.98 7.37 -13.27
C LYS A 163 16.22 7.84 -14.01
N ALA A 164 16.10 8.16 -15.30
CA ALA A 164 17.20 8.68 -16.12
C ALA A 164 17.67 10.08 -15.68
N GLU A 165 16.77 10.88 -15.10
CA GLU A 165 17.07 12.18 -14.49
C GLU A 165 17.74 12.04 -13.11
N GLY A 166 17.93 10.80 -12.61
CA GLY A 166 18.65 10.48 -11.37
C GLY A 166 17.85 10.65 -10.09
N PHE A 167 16.52 10.66 -10.15
CA PHE A 167 15.66 10.72 -8.95
C PHE A 167 15.50 9.33 -8.33
N PRO A 168 15.93 9.09 -7.07
CA PRO A 168 15.62 7.89 -6.33
C PRO A 168 14.12 7.74 -6.14
N MET A 169 13.57 6.57 -6.43
CA MET A 169 12.13 6.28 -6.28
C MET A 169 11.90 5.12 -5.32
N TYR A 170 10.95 5.28 -4.43
CA TYR A 170 10.49 4.27 -3.48
C TYR A 170 8.98 4.12 -3.57
N ILE A 171 8.48 2.91 -3.33
CA ILE A 171 7.07 2.71 -3.02
C ILE A 171 6.88 2.96 -1.52
N PHE A 172 5.84 3.73 -1.17
CA PHE A 172 5.45 3.95 0.21
C PHE A 172 3.95 3.64 0.34
N THR A 173 3.63 2.43 0.76
CA THR A 173 2.26 1.88 0.74
C THR A 173 1.78 1.41 2.11
N ALA A 174 0.47 1.49 2.35
CA ALA A 174 -0.20 0.88 3.50
C ALA A 174 -0.48 -0.62 3.31
N SER A 175 -0.22 -1.16 2.12
CA SER A 175 -0.40 -2.57 1.77
C SER A 175 0.80 -3.42 2.21
N ALA A 176 0.65 -4.74 2.17
CA ALA A 176 1.74 -5.66 2.44
C ALA A 176 2.69 -5.77 1.24
N ARG A 177 3.99 -6.04 1.50
CA ARG A 177 5.03 -6.13 0.48
C ARG A 177 4.68 -7.08 -0.67
N HIS A 178 4.17 -8.27 -0.38
CA HIS A 178 3.83 -9.26 -1.42
C HIS A 178 2.72 -8.78 -2.38
N HIS A 179 1.78 -7.96 -1.88
CA HIS A 179 0.78 -7.31 -2.72
C HIS A 179 1.44 -6.25 -3.62
N ALA A 180 2.29 -5.40 -3.04
CA ALA A 180 3.00 -4.38 -3.79
C ALA A 180 3.90 -4.98 -4.88
N GLU A 181 4.69 -6.00 -4.55
CA GLU A 181 5.53 -6.73 -5.51
C GLU A 181 4.71 -7.29 -6.67
N LYS A 182 3.54 -7.87 -6.38
CA LYS A 182 2.65 -8.42 -7.41
C LYS A 182 2.05 -7.32 -8.30
N CYS A 183 1.63 -6.19 -7.72
CA CYS A 183 1.14 -5.05 -8.50
C CYS A 183 2.23 -4.50 -9.44
N LEU A 184 3.45 -4.30 -8.94
CA LEU A 184 4.57 -3.79 -9.73
C LEU A 184 4.98 -4.76 -10.84
N GLU A 185 4.94 -6.07 -10.59
CA GLU A 185 5.17 -7.12 -11.60
C GLU A 185 4.13 -7.03 -12.72
N LEU A 186 2.85 -6.96 -12.38
CA LEU A 186 1.75 -6.87 -13.35
C LEU A 186 1.81 -5.59 -14.17
N LEU A 187 2.16 -4.47 -13.57
CA LEU A 187 2.36 -3.19 -14.25
C LEU A 187 3.63 -3.18 -15.13
N GLY A 188 4.58 -4.09 -14.88
CA GLY A 188 5.86 -4.15 -15.59
C GLY A 188 6.84 -3.05 -15.19
N ILE A 189 6.81 -2.60 -13.92
CA ILE A 189 7.61 -1.46 -13.40
C ILE A 189 8.42 -1.80 -12.14
N SER A 190 8.59 -3.08 -11.81
CA SER A 190 9.33 -3.50 -10.59
C SER A 190 10.76 -2.98 -10.54
N ASP A 191 11.41 -2.82 -11.68
CA ASP A 191 12.79 -2.33 -11.82
C ASP A 191 12.93 -0.80 -11.71
N MET A 192 11.84 -0.08 -11.52
CA MET A 192 11.84 1.39 -11.39
C MET A 192 12.16 1.88 -9.99
N PHE A 193 11.89 1.08 -8.97
CA PHE A 193 11.96 1.46 -7.57
C PHE A 193 13.16 0.82 -6.87
N ILE A 194 13.74 1.55 -5.92
CA ILE A 194 14.86 1.07 -5.09
C ILE A 194 14.36 0.06 -4.07
N ASP A 195 13.25 0.37 -3.40
CA ASP A 195 12.64 -0.52 -2.41
C ASP A 195 11.14 -0.21 -2.23
N ILE A 196 10.46 -1.09 -1.49
CA ILE A 196 9.07 -0.98 -1.09
C ILE A 196 9.04 -0.75 0.43
N ILE A 197 8.53 0.40 0.83
CA ILE A 197 8.28 0.76 2.22
C ILE A 197 6.83 0.40 2.53
N ASP A 198 6.63 -0.82 2.99
CA ASP A 198 5.33 -1.41 3.28
C ASP A 198 4.91 -1.19 4.75
N VAL A 199 3.73 -1.66 5.10
CA VAL A 199 3.17 -1.54 6.45
C VAL A 199 4.09 -2.11 7.56
N ARG A 200 4.93 -3.10 7.26
CA ARG A 200 5.90 -3.68 8.21
C ARG A 200 7.15 -2.82 8.33
N ALA A 201 7.66 -2.31 7.22
CA ALA A 201 8.85 -1.47 7.19
C ALA A 201 8.69 -0.22 8.07
N VAL A 202 7.45 0.30 8.17
CA VAL A 202 7.13 1.42 9.07
C VAL A 202 6.61 0.96 10.44
N GLU A 203 6.83 -0.31 10.83
CA GLU A 203 6.46 -0.88 12.13
C GLU A 203 5.02 -0.57 12.52
N TRP A 204 4.08 -0.78 11.60
CA TRP A 204 2.63 -0.59 11.76
C TRP A 204 2.17 0.87 11.95
N ALA A 205 3.07 1.87 11.82
CA ALA A 205 2.66 3.26 11.70
C ALA A 205 1.86 3.43 10.40
N THR A 206 0.94 4.38 10.36
CA THR A 206 0.12 4.65 9.17
C THR A 206 0.50 5.98 8.57
N LYS A 207 0.16 6.22 7.32
CA LYS A 207 0.33 7.52 6.68
C LYS A 207 -0.52 8.65 7.33
N HIS A 208 -1.30 8.34 8.38
CA HIS A 208 -1.92 9.32 9.27
C HIS A 208 -1.00 9.76 10.42
N ASP A 209 0.14 9.07 10.61
CA ASP A 209 1.11 9.33 11.67
C ASP A 209 2.39 9.90 11.07
N GLU A 210 2.95 10.96 11.65
CA GLU A 210 4.24 11.55 11.23
C GLU A 210 5.37 10.51 11.29
N GLU A 211 5.31 9.58 12.24
CA GLU A 211 6.27 8.50 12.44
C GLU A 211 6.46 7.63 11.18
N ALA A 212 5.40 7.37 10.40
CA ALA A 212 5.51 6.60 9.16
C ALA A 212 6.41 7.29 8.13
N TYR A 213 6.32 8.62 8.04
CA TYR A 213 7.15 9.42 7.14
C TYR A 213 8.60 9.52 7.62
N GLU A 214 8.83 9.66 8.93
CA GLU A 214 10.17 9.66 9.50
C GLU A 214 10.89 8.33 9.24
N ARG A 215 10.18 7.21 9.39
CA ARG A 215 10.70 5.87 9.07
C ARG A 215 10.96 5.72 7.58
N ALA A 216 10.08 6.21 6.71
CA ALA A 216 10.28 6.20 5.27
C ALA A 216 11.54 7.01 4.88
N MET A 217 11.75 8.19 5.46
CA MET A 217 12.98 8.97 5.28
C MET A 217 14.23 8.22 5.74
N ALA A 218 14.17 7.58 6.90
CA ALA A 218 15.29 6.82 7.45
C ALA A 218 15.67 5.64 6.55
N ILE A 219 14.68 4.89 6.03
CA ILE A 219 14.89 3.78 5.10
C ILE A 219 15.51 4.28 3.79
N ALA A 220 15.03 5.40 3.26
CA ALA A 220 15.53 5.99 2.03
C ALA A 220 16.86 6.76 2.23
N GLY A 221 17.35 6.91 3.45
CA GLY A 221 18.58 7.64 3.76
C GLY A 221 18.48 9.16 3.56
N VAL A 222 17.27 9.72 3.54
CA VAL A 222 17.02 11.16 3.34
C VAL A 222 16.95 11.84 4.70
N LYS A 223 17.70 12.94 4.86
CA LYS A 223 17.73 13.70 6.10
C LYS A 223 16.88 14.98 6.02
N GLU A 224 16.85 15.60 4.87
CA GLU A 224 16.17 16.86 4.63
C GLU A 224 14.74 16.58 4.15
N ARG A 225 13.75 17.03 4.93
CA ARG A 225 12.33 16.83 4.63
C ARG A 225 11.91 17.50 3.32
N GLU A 226 12.52 18.62 3.01
CA GLU A 226 12.29 19.41 1.80
C GLU A 226 12.69 18.65 0.54
N ARG A 227 13.58 17.65 0.64
CA ARG A 227 14.00 16.78 -0.46
C ARG A 227 13.09 15.58 -0.68
N CYS A 228 12.03 15.44 0.09
CA CYS A 228 11.04 14.40 -0.08
C CYS A 228 9.89 14.89 -0.95
N VAL A 229 9.60 14.16 -2.02
CA VAL A 229 8.42 14.36 -2.88
C VAL A 229 7.49 13.18 -2.65
N PHE A 230 6.23 13.45 -2.34
CA PHE A 230 5.23 12.43 -2.04
C PHE A 230 4.06 12.52 -2.99
N ILE A 231 3.70 11.40 -3.60
CA ILE A 231 2.60 11.27 -4.55
C ILE A 231 1.63 10.23 -4.00
N ASP A 232 0.38 10.65 -3.76
CA ASP A 232 -0.62 9.82 -3.08
C ASP A 232 -2.03 10.27 -3.49
N ASP A 233 -3.02 9.38 -3.50
CA ASP A 233 -4.41 9.67 -3.85
C ASP A 233 -5.24 10.19 -2.66
N SER A 234 -4.73 10.02 -1.43
CA SER A 234 -5.43 10.38 -0.19
C SER A 234 -5.10 11.81 0.24
N THR A 235 -6.12 12.66 0.28
CA THR A 235 -5.97 14.03 0.81
C THR A 235 -5.52 14.05 2.28
N SER A 236 -5.85 13.02 3.07
CA SER A 236 -5.40 12.90 4.45
C SER A 236 -3.89 12.67 4.54
N ASN A 237 -3.35 11.80 3.71
CA ASN A 237 -1.93 11.52 3.64
C ASN A 237 -1.15 12.75 3.13
N ILE A 238 -1.65 13.42 2.10
CA ILE A 238 -1.08 14.68 1.57
C ILE A 238 -0.95 15.74 2.66
N LYS A 239 -1.98 15.90 3.52
CA LYS A 239 -1.95 16.86 4.63
C LYS A 239 -0.85 16.58 5.63
N ILE A 240 -0.65 15.32 6.01
CA ILE A 240 0.42 14.94 6.95
C ILE A 240 1.79 15.15 6.31
N ALA A 241 2.02 14.69 5.08
CA ALA A 241 3.27 14.90 4.36
C ALA A 241 3.61 16.40 4.25
N LYS A 242 2.62 17.23 3.90
CA LYS A 242 2.79 18.69 3.82
C LYS A 242 3.16 19.31 5.17
N LYS A 243 2.49 18.89 6.26
CA LYS A 243 2.81 19.33 7.61
C LYS A 243 4.25 19.00 8.00
N MET A 244 4.77 17.89 7.51
CA MET A 244 6.16 17.49 7.72
C MET A 244 7.17 18.23 6.84
N GLY A 245 6.73 19.09 5.94
CA GLY A 245 7.61 19.86 5.04
C GLY A 245 7.94 19.14 3.73
N TRP A 246 7.28 18.01 3.42
CA TRP A 246 7.45 17.33 2.15
C TRP A 246 6.77 18.08 1.01
N HIS A 247 7.29 17.96 -0.20
CA HIS A 247 6.61 18.39 -1.40
C HIS A 247 5.56 17.39 -1.80
N THR A 248 4.32 17.81 -2.03
CA THR A 248 3.16 16.93 -2.11
C THR A 248 2.43 17.05 -3.44
N ILE A 249 2.06 15.89 -3.99
CA ILE A 249 1.33 15.77 -5.25
C ILE A 249 0.12 14.87 -5.02
N LEU A 250 -1.06 15.43 -5.16
CA LEU A 250 -2.30 14.64 -5.11
C LEU A 250 -2.52 13.96 -6.46
N CYS A 251 -2.60 12.62 -6.46
CA CYS A 251 -2.87 11.82 -7.65
C CYS A 251 -4.33 11.40 -7.68
N GLY A 252 -5.13 12.08 -8.49
CA GLY A 252 -6.56 11.85 -8.62
C GLY A 252 -7.39 13.09 -8.40
N THR A 253 -8.52 13.12 -9.05
CA THR A 253 -9.42 14.30 -9.06
C THR A 253 -10.77 14.03 -8.38
N LYS A 254 -11.05 12.75 -8.05
CA LYS A 254 -12.33 12.34 -7.44
C LYS A 254 -12.10 11.47 -6.22
N GLY A 255 -12.90 11.68 -5.19
CA GLY A 255 -12.88 10.88 -3.96
C GLY A 255 -13.65 9.57 -4.12
N ARG A 256 -13.13 8.49 -3.53
CA ARG A 256 -13.72 7.14 -3.58
C ARG A 256 -15.13 7.10 -2.98
N ASP A 257 -15.29 7.64 -1.77
CA ASP A 257 -16.54 7.48 -1.01
C ASP A 257 -17.70 8.33 -1.53
N CYS A 258 -17.42 9.45 -2.19
CA CYS A 258 -18.46 10.43 -2.56
C CYS A 258 -18.47 10.77 -4.05
N GLY A 259 -17.45 10.34 -4.83
CA GLY A 259 -17.32 10.71 -6.25
C GLY A 259 -17.16 12.21 -6.51
N SER A 260 -17.08 13.03 -5.44
CA SER A 260 -16.90 14.46 -5.57
C SER A 260 -15.47 14.83 -5.98
N VAL A 261 -15.34 16.00 -6.60
CA VAL A 261 -14.01 16.56 -6.91
C VAL A 261 -13.21 16.75 -5.63
N LEU A 262 -11.99 16.21 -5.61
CA LEU A 262 -11.08 16.39 -4.49
C LEU A 262 -10.56 17.83 -4.46
N VAL A 263 -10.59 18.44 -3.29
CA VAL A 263 -9.97 19.73 -3.01
C VAL A 263 -8.96 19.53 -1.88
N CYS A 264 -7.69 19.83 -2.16
CA CYS A 264 -6.61 19.69 -1.18
C CYS A 264 -5.68 20.90 -1.33
N ALA A 265 -5.86 21.88 -0.45
CA ALA A 265 -5.04 23.09 -0.44
C ALA A 265 -3.58 22.83 -0.05
N GLU A 266 -3.34 21.71 0.61
CA GLU A 266 -2.00 21.27 1.05
C GLU A 266 -1.20 20.60 -0.07
N ALA A 267 -1.83 20.18 -1.18
CA ALA A 267 -1.12 19.66 -2.33
C ALA A 267 -0.41 20.79 -3.09
N ASN A 268 0.89 20.61 -3.36
CA ASN A 268 1.64 21.53 -4.23
C ASN A 268 1.19 21.42 -5.68
N HIS A 269 0.85 20.19 -6.11
CA HIS A 269 0.33 19.90 -7.44
C HIS A 269 -0.81 18.87 -7.33
N ILE A 270 -1.68 18.87 -8.33
CA ILE A 270 -2.72 17.85 -8.53
C ILE A 270 -2.55 17.32 -9.94
N ILE A 271 -2.45 16.00 -10.06
CA ILE A 271 -2.41 15.28 -11.34
C ILE A 271 -3.61 14.31 -11.38
N GLU A 272 -4.17 14.09 -12.54
CA GLU A 272 -5.30 13.15 -12.68
C GLU A 272 -4.83 11.71 -12.53
N THR A 273 -3.68 11.37 -13.11
CA THR A 273 -3.05 10.05 -13.06
C THR A 273 -1.52 10.17 -12.98
N ALA A 274 -0.86 9.12 -12.53
CA ALA A 274 0.60 9.03 -12.51
C ALA A 274 1.27 9.26 -13.87
N HIS A 275 0.55 9.05 -14.98
CA HIS A 275 1.05 9.31 -16.34
C HIS A 275 1.35 10.79 -16.63
N GLU A 276 0.75 11.72 -15.87
CA GLU A 276 0.97 13.14 -16.04
C GLU A 276 2.21 13.67 -15.30
N PHE A 277 2.81 12.80 -14.47
CA PHE A 277 3.97 13.19 -13.69
C PHE A 277 5.19 13.46 -14.58
N SER A 278 5.90 14.55 -14.28
CA SER A 278 7.26 14.79 -14.77
C SER A 278 8.06 15.53 -13.69
N ALA A 279 9.33 15.20 -13.53
CA ALA A 279 10.16 15.85 -12.52
C ALA A 279 10.33 17.35 -12.82
N GLU A 280 10.49 17.73 -14.07
CA GLU A 280 10.59 19.13 -14.49
C GLU A 280 9.45 20.03 -13.98
N LYS A 281 8.22 19.52 -13.99
CA LYS A 281 7.03 20.28 -13.59
C LYS A 281 6.67 20.17 -12.13
N HIS A 282 6.92 19.00 -11.53
CA HIS A 282 6.32 18.63 -10.26
C HIS A 282 7.34 18.47 -9.12
N VAL A 283 8.64 18.50 -9.43
CA VAL A 283 9.69 18.47 -8.41
C VAL A 283 10.29 19.88 -8.29
N PRO A 284 10.34 20.46 -7.08
CA PRO A 284 10.92 21.79 -6.92
C PRO A 284 12.42 21.76 -7.22
N PRO A 285 12.98 22.85 -7.78
CA PRO A 285 14.43 22.98 -7.92
C PRO A 285 15.06 23.09 -6.52
N PHE A 286 15.94 22.14 -6.18
CA PHE A 286 16.69 22.21 -4.94
C PHE A 286 17.95 23.03 -5.22
N ALA A 287 18.14 24.12 -4.48
CA ALA A 287 19.40 24.85 -4.50
C ALA A 287 20.50 23.88 -4.02
N LEU A 288 21.53 23.71 -4.84
CA LEU A 288 22.76 23.07 -4.39
C LEU A 288 23.19 23.78 -3.11
N ALA A 289 23.32 23.05 -2.00
CA ALA A 289 23.89 23.61 -0.80
C ALA A 289 25.25 24.19 -1.18
N ALA A 290 25.39 25.53 -1.09
CA ALA A 290 26.65 26.19 -1.37
C ALA A 290 27.68 25.52 -0.45
N GLU A 291 28.71 24.92 -1.04
CA GLU A 291 29.86 24.40 -0.29
C GLU A 291 30.31 25.51 0.65
N GLN A 292 30.12 25.29 1.94
CA GLN A 292 30.71 26.20 2.92
C GLN A 292 32.23 26.07 2.77
N PRO A 293 32.95 27.15 2.47
CA PRO A 293 34.40 27.07 2.39
C PRO A 293 34.92 26.57 3.75
N SER A 294 35.64 25.45 3.72
CA SER A 294 36.36 24.92 4.85
C SER A 294 37.25 26.01 5.45
N LYS A 295 36.96 26.41 6.69
CA LYS A 295 37.83 27.28 7.47
C LYS A 295 39.04 26.51 7.99
#